data_4b236f4dd6ef790e82ad39c50f82551d
#
_entry.id   4b236f4dd6ef790e82ad39c50f82551d
#
_cell.length_a   1.000
_cell.length_b   1.000
_cell.length_c   1.000
_cell.angle_alpha   90.00
_cell.angle_beta   90.00
_cell.angle_gamma   90.00
#
_symmetry.space_group_name_H-M   'P 1'
#
loop_
_entity.id
_entity.type
_entity.pdbx_description
1 polymer ?
#
loop_
_entity_poly.entity_id
_entity_poly.type
_entity_poly.pdbx_seq_one_letter_code
_entity_poly.pdbx_strand_id
1 'polypeptide(L)'
;MNTKCENEIKLKLDKIVKEDVISNAYIFYGPDHVGKKEAALKFIAEIIRTNNLDLDAYPKIKDNNYPDYLKIEPAYISKGNLINQSEIDKEKNQTTKPLIRIEQIRNIKVFLGKKSIQSTKKFILIENADLLNESASNCLLKTLEEPTNGVFILLTSRLNLLLDTIISRCQTIRFKPSSYQELKQILEQSKHNATDLLSDSEIIENLIFISNGSPGKLVNNLEIWHQIPENIKHDIKYPLKNYESILFL
;
A
#
# COMPACT_ATOMS: atom_id res chain seq x y z
N MET A 1 13.30 4.97 -5.27
CA MET A 1 12.61 5.77 -6.30
C MET A 1 12.02 6.97 -5.59
N ASN A 2 12.38 8.20 -5.99
CA ASN A 2 11.87 9.41 -5.31
C ASN A 2 11.13 10.25 -6.35
N THR A 3 9.83 10.08 -6.46
CA THR A 3 8.98 10.99 -7.22
C THR A 3 8.84 12.32 -6.47
N LYS A 4 8.51 13.40 -7.18
CA LYS A 4 8.27 14.71 -6.55
C LYS A 4 7.17 14.62 -5.49
N CYS A 5 6.12 13.83 -5.77
CA CYS A 5 5.03 13.60 -4.83
C CYS A 5 5.48 12.84 -3.57
N GLU A 6 6.34 11.82 -3.71
CA GLU A 6 6.92 11.11 -2.55
C GLU A 6 7.78 12.03 -1.69
N ASN A 7 8.55 12.93 -2.31
CA ASN A 7 9.36 13.91 -1.59
C ASN A 7 8.50 14.91 -0.83
N GLU A 8 7.43 15.44 -1.43
CA GLU A 8 6.49 16.34 -0.75
C GLU A 8 5.83 15.69 0.46
N ILE A 9 5.40 14.43 0.32
CA ILE A 9 4.79 13.67 1.41
C ILE A 9 5.82 13.38 2.50
N LYS A 10 7.03 12.96 2.12
CA LYS A 10 8.12 12.73 3.06
C LYS A 10 8.40 13.99 3.88
N LEU A 11 8.58 15.14 3.25
CA LEU A 11 8.82 16.42 3.95
C LEU A 11 7.69 16.75 4.93
N LYS A 12 6.42 16.50 4.55
CA LYS A 12 5.27 16.70 5.43
C LYS A 12 5.30 15.77 6.64
N LEU A 13 5.60 14.49 6.43
CA LEU A 13 5.69 13.49 7.51
C LEU A 13 6.88 13.76 8.43
N ASP A 14 8.05 14.10 7.86
CA ASP A 14 9.25 14.47 8.62
C ASP A 14 8.99 15.71 9.51
N LYS A 15 8.21 16.68 9.00
CA LYS A 15 7.82 17.87 9.77
C LYS A 15 6.94 17.48 10.97
N ILE A 16 5.93 16.62 10.78
CA ILE A 16 5.06 16.11 11.84
C ILE A 16 5.89 15.46 12.96
N VAL A 17 6.90 14.66 12.60
CA VAL A 17 7.77 14.00 13.57
C VAL A 17 8.68 14.98 14.28
N LYS A 18 9.30 15.92 13.57
CA LYS A 18 10.21 16.93 14.15
C LYS A 18 9.52 17.88 15.12
N GLU A 19 8.26 18.23 14.83
CA GLU A 19 7.45 19.12 15.67
C GLU A 19 6.74 18.36 16.80
N ASP A 20 6.90 17.03 16.87
CA ASP A 20 6.23 16.13 17.81
C ASP A 20 4.68 16.28 17.86
N VAL A 21 4.08 16.63 16.70
CA VAL A 21 2.63 16.81 16.56
C VAL A 21 2.02 15.55 15.95
N ILE A 22 2.26 14.41 16.62
CA ILE A 22 1.83 13.10 16.10
C ILE A 22 0.37 12.87 16.51
N SER A 23 -0.53 12.82 15.52
CA SER A 23 -1.93 12.45 15.71
C SER A 23 -2.08 10.96 16.02
N ASN A 24 -3.14 10.60 16.76
CA ASN A 24 -3.45 9.21 17.08
C ASN A 24 -3.91 8.39 15.86
N ALA A 25 -4.42 9.04 14.81
CA ALA A 25 -4.87 8.33 13.61
C ALA A 25 -4.62 9.12 12.32
N TYR A 26 -4.19 8.38 11.30
CA TYR A 26 -3.95 8.88 9.94
C TYR A 26 -4.67 8.03 8.91
N ILE A 27 -5.11 8.64 7.81
CA ILE A 27 -5.54 7.96 6.60
C ILE A 27 -4.62 8.38 5.45
N PHE A 28 -3.86 7.43 4.91
CA PHE A 28 -3.10 7.61 3.68
C PHE A 28 -3.94 7.11 2.51
N TYR A 29 -4.38 8.02 1.64
CA TYR A 29 -5.29 7.70 0.56
C TYR A 29 -4.79 8.16 -0.81
N GLY A 30 -5.15 7.43 -1.84
CA GLY A 30 -4.73 7.68 -3.23
C GLY A 30 -4.66 6.39 -4.02
N PRO A 31 -4.33 6.43 -5.32
CA PRO A 31 -4.29 5.25 -6.18
C PRO A 31 -3.48 4.09 -5.59
N ASP A 32 -3.73 2.87 -6.07
CA ASP A 32 -2.94 1.71 -5.66
C ASP A 32 -1.50 1.83 -6.16
N HIS A 33 -0.57 1.26 -5.39
CA HIS A 33 0.86 1.19 -5.72
C HIS A 33 1.58 2.54 -5.94
N VAL A 34 1.09 3.63 -5.31
CA VAL A 34 1.75 4.94 -5.30
C VAL A 34 2.67 5.15 -4.09
N GLY A 35 3.07 4.07 -3.39
CA GLY A 35 4.00 4.14 -2.28
C GLY A 35 3.39 4.41 -0.90
N LYS A 36 2.04 4.34 -0.71
CA LYS A 36 1.38 4.59 0.58
C LYS A 36 1.95 3.73 1.71
N LYS A 37 2.10 2.41 1.48
CA LYS A 37 2.61 1.46 2.48
C LYS A 37 4.05 1.79 2.87
N GLU A 38 4.91 2.00 1.87
CA GLU A 38 6.30 2.35 2.09
C GLU A 38 6.46 3.64 2.91
N ALA A 39 5.66 4.67 2.59
CA ALA A 39 5.64 5.93 3.33
C ALA A 39 5.17 5.72 4.78
N ALA A 40 4.16 4.88 5.01
CA ALA A 40 3.66 4.57 6.34
C ALA A 40 4.72 3.86 7.20
N LEU A 41 5.40 2.85 6.64
CA LEU A 41 6.47 2.12 7.34
C LEU A 41 7.65 3.03 7.69
N LYS A 42 8.06 3.91 6.76
CA LYS A 42 9.11 4.91 7.00
C LYS A 42 8.70 5.92 8.06
N PHE A 43 7.44 6.37 8.04
CA PHE A 43 6.91 7.30 9.04
C PHE A 43 6.91 6.69 10.45
N ILE A 44 6.46 5.43 10.60
CA ILE A 44 6.52 4.72 11.87
C ILE A 44 7.96 4.59 12.35
N ALA A 45 8.87 4.15 11.46
CA ALA A 45 10.28 4.00 11.80
C ALA A 45 10.93 5.33 12.22
N GLU A 46 10.56 6.45 11.59
CA GLU A 46 11.07 7.76 11.94
C GLU A 46 10.57 8.23 13.32
N ILE A 47 9.30 7.95 13.67
CA ILE A 47 8.76 8.22 15.01
C ILE A 47 9.54 7.43 16.06
N ILE A 48 9.84 6.16 15.81
CA ILE A 48 10.61 5.32 16.73
C ILE A 48 12.04 5.84 16.86
N ARG A 49 12.69 6.17 15.74
CA ARG A 49 14.06 6.68 15.69
C ARG A 49 14.22 8.00 16.46
N THR A 50 13.28 8.92 16.31
CA THR A 50 13.31 10.24 16.95
C THR A 50 13.25 10.13 18.48
N ASN A 51 12.59 9.09 18.98
CA ASN A 51 12.56 8.78 20.41
C ASN A 51 13.80 7.98 20.88
N ASN A 52 14.84 7.84 20.06
CA ASN A 52 16.10 7.11 20.33
C ASN A 52 15.90 5.66 20.77
N LEU A 53 14.81 5.01 20.31
CA LEU A 53 14.44 3.70 20.80
C LEU A 53 15.02 2.55 19.94
N ASP A 54 15.09 2.73 18.62
CA ASP A 54 15.64 1.71 17.71
C ASP A 54 16.01 2.34 16.36
N LEU A 55 17.31 2.34 16.02
CA LEU A 55 17.81 2.84 14.75
C LEU A 55 17.50 1.89 13.60
N ASP A 56 17.31 0.60 13.88
CA ASP A 56 17.03 -0.46 12.92
C ASP A 56 15.54 -0.86 12.90
N ALA A 57 14.65 0.04 13.33
CA ALA A 57 13.22 -0.24 13.39
C ALA A 57 12.62 -0.55 12.01
N TYR A 58 13.05 0.13 10.95
CA TYR A 58 12.47 0.00 9.63
C TYR A 58 12.51 -1.45 9.06
N PRO A 59 13.65 -2.17 9.01
CA PRO A 59 13.67 -3.57 8.59
C PRO A 59 12.73 -4.45 9.41
N LYS A 60 12.76 -4.32 10.74
CA LYS A 60 11.93 -5.12 11.65
C LYS A 60 10.42 -4.91 11.40
N ILE A 61 10.00 -3.64 11.19
CA ILE A 61 8.60 -3.29 10.88
C ILE A 61 8.22 -3.84 9.52
N LYS A 62 9.09 -3.70 8.51
CA LYS A 62 8.86 -4.19 7.16
C LYS A 62 8.63 -5.70 7.12
N ASP A 63 9.40 -6.44 7.91
CA ASP A 63 9.31 -7.89 8.04
C ASP A 63 8.23 -8.34 9.05
N ASN A 64 7.41 -7.38 9.55
CA ASN A 64 6.37 -7.62 10.56
C ASN A 64 6.90 -8.26 11.86
N ASN A 65 8.14 -7.94 12.22
CA ASN A 65 8.88 -8.49 13.37
C ASN A 65 9.25 -7.42 14.42
N TYR A 66 8.39 -6.39 14.60
CA TYR A 66 8.55 -5.37 15.62
C TYR A 66 7.47 -5.53 16.69
N PRO A 67 7.82 -5.67 18.00
CA PRO A 67 6.85 -6.08 19.03
C PRO A 67 5.74 -5.06 19.28
N ASP A 68 5.98 -3.76 19.07
CA ASP A 68 5.00 -2.69 19.25
C ASP A 68 4.36 -2.24 17.91
N TYR A 69 4.43 -3.10 16.89
CA TYR A 69 3.79 -2.91 15.58
C TYR A 69 2.83 -4.04 15.28
N LEU A 70 1.64 -3.70 14.79
CA LEU A 70 0.62 -4.64 14.37
C LEU A 70 0.12 -4.28 12.96
N LYS A 71 0.26 -5.21 12.02
CA LYS A 71 -0.31 -5.12 10.68
C LYS A 71 -1.65 -5.84 10.63
N ILE A 72 -2.65 -5.16 10.07
CA ILE A 72 -3.95 -5.74 9.73
C ILE A 72 -4.11 -5.64 8.21
N GLU A 73 -4.47 -6.73 7.59
CA GLU A 73 -4.74 -6.79 6.15
C GLU A 73 -6.00 -7.62 5.88
N PRO A 74 -6.63 -7.46 4.70
CA PRO A 74 -7.78 -8.26 4.32
C PRO A 74 -7.46 -9.75 4.37
N ALA A 75 -8.42 -10.54 4.84
CA ALA A 75 -8.28 -11.98 4.99
C ALA A 75 -9.44 -12.71 4.32
N TYR A 76 -9.13 -13.90 3.81
CA TYR A 76 -10.12 -14.87 3.33
C TYR A 76 -10.54 -15.81 4.47
N ILE A 77 -11.72 -16.41 4.34
CA ILE A 77 -12.12 -17.52 5.22
C ILE A 77 -11.85 -18.84 4.48
N SER A 78 -11.02 -19.68 5.06
CA SER A 78 -10.79 -21.02 4.57
C SER A 78 -10.95 -22.01 5.73
N LYS A 79 -11.90 -22.93 5.61
CA LYS A 79 -12.20 -23.96 6.65
C LYS A 79 -12.40 -23.37 8.06
N GLY A 80 -13.03 -22.17 8.15
CA GLY A 80 -13.28 -21.48 9.42
C GLY A 80 -12.10 -20.65 9.97
N ASN A 81 -10.95 -20.68 9.35
CA ASN A 81 -9.78 -19.89 9.74
C ASN A 81 -9.62 -18.65 8.84
N LEU A 82 -9.11 -17.55 9.43
CA LEU A 82 -8.71 -16.37 8.68
C LEU A 82 -7.31 -16.61 8.12
N ILE A 83 -7.16 -16.45 6.81
CA ILE A 83 -5.88 -16.50 6.11
C ILE A 83 -5.67 -15.13 5.48
N ASN A 84 -4.59 -14.45 5.85
CA ASN A 84 -4.26 -13.13 5.33
C ASN A 84 -4.01 -13.17 3.83
N GLN A 85 -4.37 -12.09 3.15
CA GLN A 85 -4.21 -12.00 1.70
C GLN A 85 -2.74 -12.19 1.25
N SER A 86 -1.78 -11.77 2.07
CA SER A 86 -0.35 -11.91 1.79
C SER A 86 0.18 -13.36 1.93
N GLU A 87 -0.56 -14.24 2.63
CA GLU A 87 -0.15 -15.62 2.92
C GLU A 87 -0.72 -16.64 1.91
N ILE A 88 -1.56 -16.18 0.98
CA ILE A 88 -2.19 -17.07 0.02
C ILE A 88 -1.33 -17.19 -1.24
N ASP A 89 -1.01 -18.43 -1.61
CA ASP A 89 -0.48 -18.75 -2.93
C ASP A 89 -1.47 -18.31 -4.01
N LYS A 90 -1.00 -17.52 -4.98
CA LYS A 90 -1.81 -16.96 -6.07
C LYS A 90 -2.52 -18.01 -6.94
N GLU A 91 -2.15 -19.28 -6.81
CA GLU A 91 -2.71 -20.40 -7.58
C GLU A 91 -3.99 -21.00 -6.98
N LYS A 92 -4.38 -20.65 -5.74
CA LYS A 92 -5.61 -21.15 -5.15
C LYS A 92 -6.77 -20.25 -5.52
N ASN A 93 -7.67 -20.75 -6.37
CA ASN A 93 -8.96 -20.15 -6.69
C ASN A 93 -9.78 -19.91 -5.43
N GLN A 94 -9.73 -18.71 -4.89
CA GLN A 94 -10.55 -18.29 -3.76
C GLN A 94 -11.92 -17.85 -4.28
N THR A 95 -12.97 -18.48 -3.82
CA THR A 95 -14.35 -18.17 -4.20
C THR A 95 -14.92 -16.93 -3.47
N THR A 96 -14.26 -16.47 -2.43
CA THR A 96 -14.72 -15.33 -1.60
C THR A 96 -13.81 -14.12 -1.77
N LYS A 97 -14.39 -12.91 -1.61
CA LYS A 97 -13.60 -11.67 -1.58
C LYS A 97 -12.91 -11.50 -0.21
N PRO A 98 -11.65 -11.02 -0.17
CA PRO A 98 -10.98 -10.73 1.08
C PRO A 98 -11.63 -9.52 1.76
N LEU A 99 -11.82 -9.60 3.07
CA LEU A 99 -12.38 -8.52 3.90
C LEU A 99 -11.60 -8.40 5.21
N ILE A 100 -11.64 -7.22 5.80
CA ILE A 100 -11.19 -7.02 7.18
C ILE A 100 -12.41 -7.19 8.09
N ARG A 101 -12.30 -8.14 9.03
CA ARG A 101 -13.41 -8.55 9.90
C ARG A 101 -13.24 -8.06 11.33
N ILE A 102 -14.35 -8.07 12.06
CA ILE A 102 -14.40 -7.58 13.44
C ILE A 102 -13.39 -8.28 14.37
N GLU A 103 -13.09 -9.56 14.14
CA GLU A 103 -12.13 -10.34 14.94
C GLU A 103 -10.73 -9.73 14.84
N GLN A 104 -10.33 -9.30 13.64
CA GLN A 104 -9.03 -8.65 13.41
C GLN A 104 -8.97 -7.29 14.14
N ILE A 105 -10.07 -6.53 14.16
CA ILE A 105 -10.12 -5.24 14.88
C ILE A 105 -10.15 -5.45 16.40
N ARG A 106 -10.83 -6.50 16.90
CA ARG A 106 -10.77 -6.86 18.32
C ARG A 106 -9.35 -7.20 18.78
N ASN A 107 -8.55 -7.83 17.94
CA ASN A 107 -7.14 -8.11 18.23
C ASN A 107 -6.32 -6.83 18.43
N ILE A 108 -6.70 -5.71 17.80
CA ILE A 108 -6.07 -4.40 18.06
C ILE A 108 -6.26 -3.99 19.53
N LYS A 109 -7.46 -4.17 20.10
CA LYS A 109 -7.71 -3.85 21.52
C LYS A 109 -6.86 -4.69 22.46
N VAL A 110 -6.73 -5.98 22.18
CA VAL A 110 -5.86 -6.90 22.93
C VAL A 110 -4.40 -6.45 22.81
N PHE A 111 -3.96 -6.08 21.61
CA PHE A 111 -2.62 -5.59 21.37
C PHE A 111 -2.35 -4.28 22.13
N LEU A 112 -3.26 -3.31 22.06
CA LEU A 112 -3.13 -2.02 22.76
C LEU A 112 -3.13 -2.17 24.28
N GLY A 113 -3.88 -3.14 24.82
CA GLY A 113 -3.95 -3.41 26.26
C GLY A 113 -2.66 -3.97 26.86
N LYS A 114 -1.75 -4.49 26.05
CA LYS A 114 -0.44 -4.96 26.52
C LYS A 114 0.50 -3.78 26.74
N LYS A 115 1.48 -3.91 27.65
CA LYS A 115 2.54 -2.90 27.81
C LYS A 115 3.42 -2.84 26.56
N SER A 116 3.84 -1.64 26.17
CA SER A 116 4.85 -1.46 25.11
C SER A 116 6.19 -2.03 25.54
N ILE A 117 6.94 -2.61 24.60
CA ILE A 117 8.18 -3.34 24.86
C ILE A 117 9.40 -2.51 24.43
N GLN A 118 9.40 -2.00 23.22
CA GLN A 118 10.55 -1.32 22.60
C GLN A 118 10.27 0.14 22.23
N SER A 119 9.00 0.57 22.21
CA SER A 119 8.65 1.94 21.86
C SER A 119 7.74 2.59 22.90
N THR A 120 7.65 3.92 22.89
CA THR A 120 6.73 4.67 23.75
C THR A 120 5.28 4.57 23.29
N LYS A 121 5.06 4.31 22.01
CA LYS A 121 3.75 4.17 21.37
C LYS A 121 3.63 2.84 20.66
N LYS A 122 2.41 2.37 20.47
CA LYS A 122 2.11 1.21 19.62
C LYS A 122 1.63 1.66 18.27
N PHE A 123 2.01 0.94 17.22
CA PHE A 123 1.70 1.28 15.84
C PHE A 123 0.79 0.25 15.21
N ILE A 124 -0.29 0.69 14.62
CA ILE A 124 -1.26 -0.16 13.95
C ILE A 124 -1.38 0.29 12.49
N LEU A 125 -0.99 -0.59 11.56
CA LEU A 125 -1.16 -0.38 10.13
C LEU A 125 -2.32 -1.22 9.63
N ILE A 126 -3.34 -0.58 9.04
CA ILE A 126 -4.49 -1.24 8.43
C ILE A 126 -4.38 -1.05 6.91
N GLU A 127 -4.05 -2.12 6.20
CA GLU A 127 -3.96 -2.12 4.74
C GLU A 127 -5.35 -2.32 4.11
N ASN A 128 -5.62 -1.63 3.00
CA ASN A 128 -6.90 -1.69 2.29
C ASN A 128 -8.10 -1.49 3.22
N ALA A 129 -8.09 -0.41 4.00
CA ALA A 129 -9.12 -0.11 4.98
C ALA A 129 -10.52 0.04 4.38
N ASP A 130 -10.64 0.28 3.08
CA ASP A 130 -11.90 0.25 2.33
C ASP A 130 -12.52 -1.16 2.23
N LEU A 131 -11.83 -2.20 2.66
CA LEU A 131 -12.34 -3.58 2.78
C LEU A 131 -12.78 -3.95 4.21
N LEU A 132 -12.87 -2.98 5.12
CA LEU A 132 -13.52 -3.17 6.41
C LEU A 132 -15.00 -3.49 6.20
N ASN A 133 -15.48 -4.59 6.79
CA ASN A 133 -16.93 -4.83 6.83
C ASN A 133 -17.58 -3.88 7.85
N GLU A 134 -18.89 -3.74 7.81
CA GLU A 134 -19.64 -2.82 8.66
C GLU A 134 -19.35 -3.03 10.15
N SER A 135 -19.36 -4.26 10.62
CA SER A 135 -19.08 -4.61 12.02
C SER A 135 -17.65 -4.24 12.44
N ALA A 136 -16.67 -4.44 11.53
CA ALA A 136 -15.28 -4.04 11.76
C ALA A 136 -15.13 -2.52 11.80
N SER A 137 -15.79 -1.79 10.89
CA SER A 137 -15.80 -0.32 10.84
C SER A 137 -16.34 0.27 12.14
N ASN A 138 -17.48 -0.23 12.63
CA ASN A 138 -18.08 0.20 13.88
C ASN A 138 -17.23 -0.14 15.12
N CYS A 139 -16.53 -1.28 15.09
CA CYS A 139 -15.61 -1.65 16.15
C CYS A 139 -14.35 -0.75 16.15
N LEU A 140 -13.81 -0.46 14.95
CA LEU A 140 -12.66 0.44 14.80
C LEU A 140 -12.99 1.85 15.27
N LEU A 141 -14.19 2.37 14.95
CA LEU A 141 -14.65 3.68 15.38
C LEU A 141 -14.57 3.82 16.90
N LYS A 142 -15.11 2.83 17.64
CA LYS A 142 -15.03 2.81 19.11
C LYS A 142 -13.58 2.81 19.62
N THR A 143 -12.69 2.12 18.90
CA THR A 143 -11.27 2.05 19.28
C THR A 143 -10.55 3.38 19.03
N LEU A 144 -10.94 4.11 17.98
CA LEU A 144 -10.38 5.44 17.68
C LEU A 144 -10.89 6.54 18.63
N GLU A 145 -12.05 6.35 19.26
CA GLU A 145 -12.61 7.25 20.26
C GLU A 145 -12.00 7.09 21.65
N GLU A 146 -11.50 5.90 21.96
CA GLU A 146 -10.87 5.60 23.24
C GLU A 146 -9.47 6.25 23.30
N PRO A 147 -9.09 6.89 24.43
CA PRO A 147 -7.73 7.38 24.60
C PRO A 147 -6.76 6.20 24.65
N THR A 148 -5.94 6.05 23.63
CA THR A 148 -4.96 4.97 23.53
C THR A 148 -3.56 5.52 23.33
N ASN A 149 -2.55 4.74 23.72
CA ASN A 149 -1.14 5.02 23.39
C ASN A 149 -0.77 4.46 22.00
N GLY A 150 -1.74 4.40 21.08
CA GLY A 150 -1.60 3.87 19.75
C GLY A 150 -1.59 4.94 18.66
N VAL A 151 -0.80 4.72 17.62
CA VAL A 151 -0.83 5.47 16.36
C VAL A 151 -1.40 4.56 15.27
N PHE A 152 -2.54 4.93 14.73
CA PHE A 152 -3.21 4.20 13.66
C PHE A 152 -2.86 4.80 12.31
N ILE A 153 -2.55 3.97 11.33
CA ILE A 153 -2.38 4.38 9.93
C ILE A 153 -3.24 3.48 9.07
N LEU A 154 -4.25 4.07 8.44
CA LEU A 154 -5.16 3.39 7.54
C LEU A 154 -4.73 3.68 6.11
N LEU A 155 -4.53 2.65 5.30
CA LEU A 155 -4.23 2.78 3.87
C LEU A 155 -5.47 2.46 3.06
N THR A 156 -5.84 3.33 2.14
CA THR A 156 -6.97 3.09 1.23
C THR A 156 -6.73 3.68 -0.16
N SER A 157 -7.29 3.05 -1.18
CA SER A 157 -7.40 3.63 -2.52
C SER A 157 -8.76 4.28 -2.76
N ARG A 158 -9.75 3.98 -1.91
CA ARG A 158 -11.14 4.43 -2.06
C ARG A 158 -11.64 5.06 -0.77
N LEU A 159 -11.25 6.32 -0.55
CA LEU A 159 -11.61 7.06 0.67
C LEU A 159 -13.13 7.11 0.91
N ASN A 160 -13.92 7.20 -0.15
CA ASN A 160 -15.38 7.25 -0.13
C ASN A 160 -16.06 5.96 0.36
N LEU A 161 -15.34 4.86 0.52
CA LEU A 161 -15.86 3.62 1.11
C LEU A 161 -15.65 3.53 2.62
N LEU A 162 -14.86 4.44 3.20
CA LEU A 162 -14.75 4.54 4.66
C LEU A 162 -15.92 5.34 5.22
N LEU A 163 -16.31 5.03 6.44
CA LEU A 163 -17.33 5.80 7.16
C LEU A 163 -16.81 7.24 7.41
N ASP A 164 -17.65 8.24 7.18
CA ASP A 164 -17.32 9.65 7.43
C ASP A 164 -16.93 9.88 8.89
N THR A 165 -17.49 9.10 9.81
CA THR A 165 -17.14 9.11 11.24
C THR A 165 -15.71 8.63 11.51
N ILE A 166 -15.14 7.73 10.71
CA ILE A 166 -13.73 7.35 10.78
C ILE A 166 -12.88 8.46 10.18
N ILE A 167 -13.27 8.97 9.00
CA ILE A 167 -12.52 10.02 8.30
C ILE A 167 -12.37 11.27 9.18
N SER A 168 -13.43 11.69 9.86
CA SER A 168 -13.43 12.89 10.72
C SER A 168 -12.49 12.79 11.94
N ARG A 169 -12.09 11.57 12.35
CA ARG A 169 -11.19 11.32 13.48
C ARG A 169 -9.73 11.11 13.06
N CYS A 170 -9.47 11.11 11.76
CA CYS A 170 -8.14 10.83 11.21
C CYS A 170 -7.57 12.05 10.49
N GLN A 171 -6.27 12.26 10.61
CA GLN A 171 -5.56 13.20 9.75
C GLN A 171 -5.34 12.56 8.37
N THR A 172 -5.89 13.18 7.33
CA THR A 172 -5.81 12.64 5.98
C THR A 172 -4.55 13.12 5.24
N ILE A 173 -3.87 12.18 4.56
CA ILE A 173 -2.70 12.45 3.73
C ILE A 173 -2.97 11.88 2.33
N ARG A 174 -3.05 12.79 1.37
CA ARG A 174 -3.34 12.44 -0.02
C ARG A 174 -2.07 12.10 -0.79
N PHE A 175 -2.04 10.93 -1.39
CA PHE A 175 -1.05 10.48 -2.36
C PHE A 175 -1.58 10.74 -3.76
N LYS A 176 -0.91 11.59 -4.51
CA LYS A 176 -1.29 11.90 -5.90
C LYS A 176 -0.68 10.87 -6.85
N PRO A 177 -1.32 10.59 -7.99
CA PRO A 177 -0.67 9.83 -9.05
C PRO A 177 0.56 10.58 -9.56
N SER A 178 1.59 9.85 -9.95
CA SER A 178 2.79 10.41 -10.59
C SER A 178 2.45 10.92 -11.98
N SER A 179 3.10 12.00 -12.38
CA SER A 179 2.99 12.55 -13.73
C SER A 179 3.66 11.63 -14.76
N TYR A 180 3.32 11.82 -16.04
CA TYR A 180 3.95 11.11 -17.14
C TYR A 180 5.49 11.27 -17.11
N GLN A 181 5.98 12.48 -16.86
CA GLN A 181 7.41 12.76 -16.82
C GLN A 181 8.11 12.03 -15.66
N GLU A 182 7.49 11.96 -14.49
CA GLU A 182 8.03 11.21 -13.35
C GLU A 182 8.09 9.71 -13.63
N LEU A 183 7.04 9.15 -14.23
CA LEU A 183 7.03 7.73 -14.63
C LEU A 183 8.09 7.42 -15.69
N LYS A 184 8.28 8.31 -16.66
CA LYS A 184 9.34 8.20 -17.67
C LYS A 184 10.73 8.22 -17.02
N GLN A 185 10.98 9.10 -16.08
CA GLN A 185 12.25 9.15 -15.32
C GLN A 185 12.50 7.86 -14.53
N ILE A 186 11.47 7.28 -13.93
CA ILE A 186 11.58 5.98 -13.23
C ILE A 186 12.00 4.88 -14.20
N LEU A 187 11.41 4.83 -15.39
CA LEU A 187 11.83 3.89 -16.43
C LEU A 187 13.28 4.10 -16.84
N GLU A 188 13.69 5.34 -17.05
CA GLU A 188 15.06 5.70 -17.40
C GLU A 188 16.07 5.32 -16.33
N GLN A 189 15.74 5.45 -15.05
CA GLN A 189 16.60 5.02 -13.94
C GLN A 189 16.62 3.49 -13.76
N SER A 190 15.59 2.79 -14.19
CA SER A 190 15.53 1.31 -14.20
C SER A 190 16.35 0.65 -15.29
N LYS A 191 17.07 1.46 -16.10
CA LYS A 191 17.83 1.04 -17.30
C LYS A 191 18.89 -0.03 -17.09
N HIS A 192 19.31 -0.34 -15.87
CA HIS A 192 20.28 -1.41 -15.64
C HIS A 192 19.78 -2.81 -16.02
N ASN A 193 18.46 -3.00 -16.24
CA ASN A 193 17.86 -4.28 -16.63
C ASN A 193 17.00 -4.25 -17.91
N ALA A 194 16.95 -3.11 -18.65
CA ALA A 194 15.96 -2.93 -19.71
C ALA A 194 16.56 -2.36 -21.02
N THR A 195 17.77 -2.76 -21.39
CA THR A 195 18.49 -2.25 -22.59
C THR A 195 17.73 -2.45 -23.89
N ASP A 196 16.92 -3.52 -24.00
CA ASP A 196 16.20 -3.85 -25.23
C ASP A 196 14.84 -3.15 -25.40
N LEU A 197 14.19 -2.74 -24.30
CA LEU A 197 12.87 -2.11 -24.34
C LEU A 197 12.88 -0.63 -24.72
N LEU A 198 14.03 0.04 -24.55
CA LEU A 198 14.15 1.49 -24.74
C LEU A 198 14.27 1.90 -26.21
N SER A 199 14.39 0.93 -27.12
CA SER A 199 14.37 1.17 -28.56
C SER A 199 12.95 1.44 -29.10
N ASP A 200 11.90 1.06 -28.34
CA ASP A 200 10.52 1.18 -28.80
C ASP A 200 9.72 2.17 -27.94
N SER A 201 9.65 3.42 -28.41
CA SER A 201 8.96 4.50 -27.71
C SER A 201 7.47 4.22 -27.48
N GLU A 202 6.82 3.47 -28.40
CA GLU A 202 5.39 3.17 -28.33
C GLU A 202 5.07 2.22 -27.18
N ILE A 203 5.91 1.21 -26.95
CA ILE A 203 5.73 0.28 -25.81
C ILE A 203 5.86 1.04 -24.48
N ILE A 204 6.84 1.93 -24.38
CA ILE A 204 7.07 2.74 -23.19
C ILE A 204 5.84 3.62 -22.90
N GLU A 205 5.30 4.29 -23.92
CA GLU A 205 4.11 5.12 -23.77
C GLU A 205 2.90 4.31 -23.31
N ASN A 206 2.69 3.13 -23.89
CA ASN A 206 1.61 2.23 -23.50
C ASN A 206 1.78 1.73 -22.05
N LEU A 207 2.98 1.33 -21.62
CA LEU A 207 3.25 0.91 -20.25
C LEU A 207 3.01 2.04 -19.23
N ILE A 208 3.42 3.27 -19.57
CA ILE A 208 3.14 4.44 -18.72
C ILE A 208 1.63 4.69 -18.66
N PHE A 209 0.93 4.65 -19.78
CA PHE A 209 -0.51 4.88 -19.87
C PHE A 209 -1.31 3.90 -19.01
N ILE A 210 -1.08 2.58 -19.16
CA ILE A 210 -1.80 1.55 -18.39
C ILE A 210 -1.43 1.56 -16.90
N SER A 211 -0.29 2.15 -16.53
CA SER A 211 0.12 2.32 -15.13
C SER A 211 -0.69 3.38 -14.38
N ASN A 212 -1.41 4.23 -15.12
CA ASN A 212 -2.34 5.24 -14.57
C ASN A 212 -1.74 6.06 -13.42
N GLY A 213 -0.53 6.57 -13.59
CA GLY A 213 0.16 7.38 -12.58
C GLY A 213 0.71 6.60 -11.39
N SER A 214 0.79 5.26 -11.48
CA SER A 214 1.26 4.42 -10.39
C SER A 214 2.66 3.86 -10.67
N PRO A 215 3.72 4.29 -9.93
CA PRO A 215 5.08 3.78 -10.09
C PRO A 215 5.18 2.27 -9.88
N GLY A 216 4.51 1.74 -8.86
CA GLY A 216 4.56 0.31 -8.57
C GLY A 216 3.86 -0.55 -9.65
N LYS A 217 2.75 -0.06 -10.24
CA LYS A 217 2.14 -0.73 -11.39
C LYS A 217 3.04 -0.70 -12.60
N LEU A 218 3.75 0.40 -12.83
CA LEU A 218 4.68 0.51 -13.93
C LEU A 218 5.80 -0.53 -13.84
N VAL A 219 6.40 -0.67 -12.66
CA VAL A 219 7.45 -1.68 -12.43
C VAL A 219 6.90 -3.10 -12.62
N ASN A 220 5.74 -3.40 -12.05
CA ASN A 220 5.10 -4.71 -12.22
C ASN A 220 4.74 -5.01 -13.69
N ASN A 221 4.23 -4.02 -14.42
CA ASN A 221 3.90 -4.16 -15.85
C ASN A 221 5.17 -4.41 -16.68
N LEU A 222 6.31 -3.79 -16.31
CA LEU A 222 7.61 -4.05 -16.93
C LEU A 222 8.07 -5.49 -16.67
N GLU A 223 7.96 -5.97 -15.44
CA GLU A 223 8.33 -7.35 -15.10
C GLU A 223 7.48 -8.36 -15.87
N ILE A 224 6.16 -8.12 -15.95
CA ILE A 224 5.27 -8.96 -16.77
C ILE A 224 5.67 -8.89 -18.24
N TRP A 225 5.94 -7.70 -18.79
CA TRP A 225 6.35 -7.53 -20.17
C TRP A 225 7.63 -8.34 -20.50
N HIS A 226 8.60 -8.35 -19.58
CA HIS A 226 9.83 -9.14 -19.76
C HIS A 226 9.58 -10.66 -19.79
N GLN A 227 8.55 -11.14 -19.09
CA GLN A 227 8.19 -12.55 -19.04
C GLN A 227 7.41 -13.03 -20.28
N ILE A 228 6.87 -12.11 -21.09
CA ILE A 228 6.12 -12.44 -22.30
C ILE A 228 7.10 -12.92 -23.37
N PRO A 229 6.86 -14.10 -24.00
CA PRO A 229 7.69 -14.60 -25.11
C PRO A 229 7.70 -13.64 -26.31
N GLU A 230 8.83 -13.58 -27.04
CA GLU A 230 9.03 -12.62 -28.14
C GLU A 230 8.02 -12.78 -29.30
N ASN A 231 7.57 -14.00 -29.59
CA ASN A 231 6.55 -14.25 -30.59
C ASN A 231 5.22 -13.55 -30.22
N ILE A 232 4.83 -13.59 -28.94
CA ILE A 232 3.61 -12.93 -28.45
C ILE A 232 3.80 -11.41 -28.40
N LYS A 233 4.98 -10.92 -28.01
CA LYS A 233 5.29 -9.49 -28.04
C LYS A 233 5.14 -8.89 -29.43
N HIS A 234 5.58 -9.62 -30.45
CA HIS A 234 5.42 -9.20 -31.84
C HIS A 234 3.93 -9.01 -32.20
N ASP A 235 3.07 -9.96 -31.81
CA ASP A 235 1.64 -9.90 -32.10
C ASP A 235 0.92 -8.77 -31.34
N ILE A 236 1.39 -8.45 -30.13
CA ILE A 236 0.89 -7.32 -29.34
C ILE A 236 1.30 -5.97 -29.95
N LYS A 237 2.53 -5.86 -30.48
CA LYS A 237 3.03 -4.65 -31.15
C LYS A 237 2.21 -4.27 -32.38
N TYR A 238 1.72 -5.27 -33.09
CA TYR A 238 0.95 -5.09 -34.31
C TYR A 238 -0.47 -5.64 -34.08
N PRO A 239 -1.31 -4.96 -33.28
CA PRO A 239 -2.69 -5.42 -33.07
C PRO A 239 -3.36 -5.60 -34.43
N LEU A 240 -3.89 -6.78 -34.63
CA LEU A 240 -4.50 -7.22 -35.87
C LEU A 240 -5.35 -6.11 -36.48
N LYS A 241 -4.96 -5.62 -37.66
CA LYS A 241 -5.70 -4.61 -38.42
C LYS A 241 -7.12 -5.06 -38.82
N ASN A 242 -7.44 -6.34 -38.63
CA ASN A 242 -8.72 -6.96 -38.93
C ASN A 242 -9.30 -7.63 -37.69
N TYR A 243 -10.32 -7.02 -37.09
CA TYR A 243 -11.10 -7.59 -36.00
C TYR A 243 -11.78 -8.93 -36.34
N GLU A 244 -11.83 -9.31 -37.61
CA GLU A 244 -12.43 -10.57 -38.10
C GLU A 244 -11.65 -11.83 -37.73
N SER A 245 -10.34 -11.72 -37.41
CA SER A 245 -9.52 -12.87 -37.02
C SER A 245 -9.59 -13.24 -35.52
N ILE A 246 -10.22 -12.45 -34.70
CA ILE A 246 -10.39 -12.73 -33.25
C ILE A 246 -11.63 -13.60 -32.98
N LEU A 247 -12.51 -13.75 -33.95
CA LEU A 247 -13.76 -14.53 -33.81
C LEU A 247 -13.59 -16.04 -34.08
N PHE A 248 -12.37 -16.51 -34.39
CA PHE A 248 -12.07 -17.90 -34.75
C PHE A 248 -11.00 -18.56 -33.85
N LEU A 249 -10.70 -18.01 -32.67
CA LEU A 249 -9.96 -18.65 -31.59
C LEU A 249 -10.83 -18.72 -30.33
#